data_8d0dd69ca8d8c1c190f9f40a7c2a8a58
#
_entry.id   8d0dd69ca8d8c1c190f9f40a7c2a8a58
#
_cell.length_a   1.000
_cell.length_b   1.000
_cell.length_c   1.000
_cell.angle_alpha   90.00
_cell.angle_beta   90.00
_cell.angle_gamma   90.00
#
_symmetry.space_group_name_H-M   'P 1'
#
loop_
_entity.id
_entity.type
_entity.pdbx_description
1 polymer ?
#
loop_
_entity_poly.entity_id
_entity_poly.type
_entity_poly.pdbx_seq_one_letter_code
_entity_poly.pdbx_strand_id
1 'polypeptide(L)'
;DEDYFEVENQAEAYFEELQQDETDQQEAEPLPAVEPATGLAAEWLELYLKLGLSGLTGSIAANCTLISVEGDRWLMHLDPAQSALFNPTQQRRLNDALNQYHGRTLQLDIVLQKPEQETPAQAAQRRRAERQRAAEQSIHADPLVQQLMQQFAAVIREGTIEPVEHSEP
;
A
#
# COMPACT_ATOMS: atom_id res chain seq x y z
N ASP A 1 -4.40 -10.45 42.87
CA ASP A 1 -2.99 -10.20 42.49
C ASP A 1 -2.58 -10.87 41.19
N GLU A 2 -3.20 -11.99 40.81
CA GLU A 2 -2.92 -12.63 39.52
C GLU A 2 -3.55 -11.88 38.36
N ASP A 3 -4.66 -11.21 38.54
CA ASP A 3 -5.34 -10.44 37.48
C ASP A 3 -4.55 -9.19 37.02
N TYR A 4 -3.73 -8.62 37.89
CA TYR A 4 -2.88 -7.49 37.55
C TYR A 4 -1.71 -7.87 36.65
N PHE A 5 -1.14 -9.05 36.80
CA PHE A 5 -0.06 -9.56 35.99
C PHE A 5 -0.50 -9.90 34.55
N GLU A 6 -1.72 -10.38 34.38
CA GLU A 6 -2.27 -10.68 33.05
C GLU A 6 -2.54 -9.42 32.24
N VAL A 7 -2.97 -8.35 32.88
CA VAL A 7 -3.25 -7.07 32.20
C VAL A 7 -1.96 -6.37 31.78
N GLU A 8 -0.90 -6.44 32.62
CA GLU A 8 0.41 -5.88 32.21
C GLU A 8 1.01 -6.64 31.06
N ASN A 9 0.95 -7.97 31.05
CA ASN A 9 1.45 -8.78 29.93
C ASN A 9 0.69 -8.55 28.63
N GLN A 10 -0.61 -8.34 28.70
CA GLN A 10 -1.41 -8.03 27.52
C GLN A 10 -1.12 -6.63 26.97
N ALA A 11 -0.88 -5.67 27.85
CA ALA A 11 -0.52 -4.33 27.44
C ALA A 11 0.88 -4.28 26.80
N GLU A 12 1.85 -5.00 27.35
CA GLU A 12 3.19 -5.10 26.77
C GLU A 12 3.17 -5.81 25.40
N ALA A 13 2.43 -6.91 25.28
CA ALA A 13 2.26 -7.60 24.01
C ALA A 13 1.59 -6.72 22.94
N TYR A 14 0.62 -5.92 23.34
CA TYR A 14 -0.05 -4.97 22.44
C TYR A 14 0.88 -3.82 22.02
N PHE A 15 1.72 -3.34 22.93
CA PHE A 15 2.73 -2.34 22.62
C PHE A 15 3.84 -2.88 21.70
N GLU A 16 4.26 -4.13 21.89
CA GLU A 16 5.23 -4.77 21.00
C GLU A 16 4.65 -4.98 19.59
N GLU A 17 3.39 -5.35 19.50
CA GLU A 17 2.70 -5.51 18.21
C GLU A 17 2.57 -4.17 17.48
N LEU A 18 2.26 -3.09 18.18
CA LEU A 18 2.21 -1.74 17.60
C LEU A 18 3.59 -1.23 17.16
N GLN A 19 4.65 -1.58 17.90
CA GLN A 19 6.01 -1.22 17.53
C GLN A 19 6.53 -2.03 16.34
N GLN A 20 6.09 -3.28 16.21
CA GLN A 20 6.40 -4.10 15.04
C GLN A 20 5.72 -3.57 13.77
N ASP A 21 4.47 -3.15 13.87
CA ASP A 21 3.77 -2.51 12.75
C ASP A 21 4.44 -1.20 12.31
N GLU A 22 4.96 -0.41 13.25
CA GLU A 22 5.69 0.80 12.92
C GLU A 22 7.07 0.52 12.31
N THR A 23 7.72 -0.57 12.73
CA THR A 23 9.04 -0.95 12.20
C THR A 23 8.92 -1.56 10.80
N ASP A 24 7.89 -2.36 10.56
CA ASP A 24 7.59 -2.90 9.24
C ASP A 24 7.20 -1.80 8.24
N GLN A 25 6.65 -0.69 8.70
CA GLN A 25 6.35 0.45 7.86
C GLN A 25 7.57 1.32 7.52
N GLN A 26 8.63 1.28 8.34
CA GLN A 26 9.86 2.04 8.12
C GLN A 26 10.89 1.32 7.25
N GLU A 27 10.82 0.00 7.16
CA GLU A 27 11.68 -0.82 6.30
C GLU A 27 11.05 -1.14 4.94
N ALA A 28 10.06 -0.39 4.51
CA ALA A 28 9.62 -0.47 3.13
C ALA A 28 10.81 -0.09 2.24
N GLU A 29 11.51 -1.10 1.72
CA GLU A 29 12.53 -0.91 0.70
C GLU A 29 11.96 0.00 -0.40
N PRO A 30 12.74 0.94 -0.91
CA PRO A 30 12.30 1.74 -2.03
C PRO A 30 11.90 0.78 -3.15
N LEU A 31 10.62 0.78 -3.47
CA LEU A 31 10.09 -0.03 -4.55
C LEU A 31 10.92 0.23 -5.81
N PRO A 32 11.34 -0.82 -6.51
CA PRO A 32 12.02 -0.62 -7.78
C PRO A 32 11.18 0.31 -8.63
N ALA A 33 11.82 1.30 -9.22
CA ALA A 33 11.14 2.25 -10.09
C ALA A 33 10.51 1.49 -11.26
N VAL A 34 9.21 1.29 -11.20
CA VAL A 34 8.43 0.68 -12.27
C VAL A 34 7.95 1.81 -13.17
N GLU A 35 7.96 1.57 -14.46
CA GLU A 35 7.46 2.56 -15.40
C GLU A 35 5.98 2.88 -15.13
N PRO A 36 5.60 4.17 -15.19
CA PRO A 36 4.20 4.55 -15.07
C PRO A 36 3.34 3.81 -16.10
N ALA A 37 2.14 3.42 -15.70
CA ALA A 37 1.23 2.73 -16.59
C ALA A 37 0.76 3.64 -17.72
N THR A 38 0.86 3.15 -18.95
CA THR A 38 0.37 3.81 -20.16
C THR A 38 -0.43 2.82 -21.01
N GLY A 39 -1.27 3.31 -21.92
CA GLY A 39 -2.05 2.47 -22.81
C GLY A 39 -2.95 1.47 -22.05
N LEU A 40 -2.87 0.19 -22.41
CA LEU A 40 -3.67 -0.87 -21.79
C LEU A 40 -3.41 -1.03 -20.29
N ALA A 41 -2.18 -0.85 -19.85
CA ALA A 41 -1.85 -0.89 -18.44
C ALA A 41 -2.58 0.21 -17.65
N ALA A 42 -2.64 1.42 -18.20
CA ALA A 42 -3.38 2.53 -17.59
C ALA A 42 -4.89 2.27 -17.60
N GLU A 43 -5.42 1.73 -18.69
CA GLU A 43 -6.83 1.32 -18.76
C GLU A 43 -7.18 0.26 -17.72
N TRP A 44 -6.26 -0.67 -17.48
CA TRP A 44 -6.44 -1.69 -16.46
C TRP A 44 -6.49 -1.09 -15.05
N LEU A 45 -5.66 -0.09 -14.74
CA LEU A 45 -5.70 0.58 -13.45
C LEU A 45 -7.09 1.20 -13.17
N GLU A 46 -7.68 1.82 -14.16
CA GLU A 46 -9.01 2.42 -14.04
C GLU A 46 -10.11 1.34 -13.92
N LEU A 47 -10.03 0.31 -14.76
CA LEU A 47 -10.99 -0.78 -14.77
C LEU A 47 -10.96 -1.56 -13.45
N TYR A 48 -9.78 -1.81 -12.90
CA TYR A 48 -9.63 -2.47 -11.61
C TYR A 48 -10.43 -1.78 -10.49
N LEU A 49 -10.37 -0.46 -10.44
CA LEU A 49 -11.12 0.31 -9.45
C LEU A 49 -12.64 0.18 -9.64
N LYS A 50 -13.09 0.09 -10.88
CA LYS A 50 -14.52 -0.04 -11.22
C LYS A 50 -15.08 -1.43 -10.95
N LEU A 51 -14.25 -2.47 -11.03
CA LEU A 51 -14.67 -3.84 -10.82
C LEU A 51 -15.06 -4.13 -9.36
N GLY A 52 -14.51 -3.38 -8.41
CA GLY A 52 -14.80 -3.55 -6.98
C GLY A 52 -14.45 -4.93 -6.45
N LEU A 53 -13.38 -5.51 -6.93
CA LEU A 53 -12.92 -6.84 -6.53
C LEU A 53 -12.42 -6.85 -5.08
N SER A 54 -12.66 -7.96 -4.40
CA SER A 54 -12.25 -8.14 -3.00
C SER A 54 -11.61 -9.51 -2.79
N GLY A 55 -10.98 -9.69 -1.63
CA GLY A 55 -10.38 -10.95 -1.25
C GLY A 55 -9.23 -11.37 -2.16
N LEU A 56 -9.09 -12.67 -2.36
CA LEU A 56 -8.01 -13.26 -3.12
C LEU A 56 -8.03 -12.89 -4.61
N THR A 57 -9.23 -12.85 -5.20
CA THR A 57 -9.40 -12.43 -6.59
C THR A 57 -8.95 -10.98 -6.80
N GLY A 58 -9.30 -10.10 -5.86
CA GLY A 58 -8.85 -8.71 -5.87
C GLY A 58 -7.34 -8.58 -5.73
N SER A 59 -6.72 -9.37 -4.88
CA SER A 59 -5.26 -9.37 -4.70
C SER A 59 -4.53 -9.82 -5.96
N ILE A 60 -5.02 -10.84 -6.64
CA ILE A 60 -4.46 -11.31 -7.91
C ILE A 60 -4.60 -10.24 -8.98
N ALA A 61 -5.78 -9.69 -9.15
CA ALA A 61 -6.04 -8.63 -10.13
C ALA A 61 -5.20 -7.38 -9.87
N ALA A 62 -4.96 -7.04 -8.61
CA ALA A 62 -4.12 -5.92 -8.22
C ALA A 62 -2.65 -6.08 -8.60
N ASN A 63 -2.18 -7.31 -8.76
CA ASN A 63 -0.81 -7.64 -9.15
C ASN A 63 -0.68 -8.05 -10.63
N CYS A 64 -1.71 -7.80 -11.42
CA CYS A 64 -1.74 -8.03 -12.85
C CYS A 64 -1.61 -6.73 -13.64
N THR A 65 -1.12 -6.87 -14.88
CA THR A 65 -1.14 -5.81 -15.88
C THR A 65 -1.76 -6.33 -17.17
N LEU A 66 -2.61 -5.53 -17.80
CA LEU A 66 -3.21 -5.87 -19.09
C LEU A 66 -2.18 -5.65 -20.20
N ILE A 67 -1.89 -6.69 -20.96
CA ILE A 67 -0.84 -6.69 -21.99
C ILE A 67 -1.42 -6.57 -23.38
N SER A 68 -2.47 -7.34 -23.69
CA SER A 68 -3.11 -7.29 -24.99
C SER A 68 -4.60 -7.54 -24.93
N VAL A 69 -5.31 -6.95 -25.85
CA VAL A 69 -6.75 -7.14 -26.08
C VAL A 69 -6.94 -7.40 -27.56
N GLU A 70 -7.30 -8.62 -27.91
CA GLU A 70 -7.60 -9.05 -29.28
C GLU A 70 -9.06 -9.52 -29.33
N GLY A 71 -9.98 -8.60 -29.65
CA GLY A 71 -11.39 -8.90 -29.61
C GLY A 71 -11.84 -9.27 -28.20
N ASP A 72 -12.33 -10.50 -28.05
CA ASP A 72 -12.77 -11.02 -26.74
C ASP A 72 -11.65 -11.73 -25.97
N ARG A 73 -10.45 -11.80 -26.51
CA ARG A 73 -9.27 -12.38 -25.85
C ARG A 73 -8.45 -11.32 -25.16
N TRP A 74 -8.26 -11.50 -23.87
CA TRP A 74 -7.44 -10.62 -23.03
C TRP A 74 -6.26 -11.37 -22.46
N LEU A 75 -5.08 -10.78 -22.55
CA LEU A 75 -3.86 -11.30 -21.95
C LEU A 75 -3.40 -10.38 -20.82
N MET A 76 -3.17 -10.98 -19.66
CA MET A 76 -2.58 -10.29 -18.51
C MET A 76 -1.29 -10.97 -18.07
N HIS A 77 -0.37 -10.18 -17.55
CA HIS A 77 0.79 -10.67 -16.83
C HIS A 77 0.56 -10.52 -15.32
N LEU A 78 0.79 -11.61 -14.59
CA LEU A 78 0.75 -11.64 -13.13
C LEU A 78 2.18 -11.74 -12.60
N ASP A 79 2.49 -10.90 -11.61
CA ASP A 79 3.77 -10.96 -10.93
C ASP A 79 4.02 -12.36 -10.34
N PRO A 80 5.13 -13.03 -10.70
CA PRO A 80 5.45 -14.36 -10.18
C PRO A 80 5.55 -14.43 -8.66
N ALA A 81 5.82 -13.31 -7.99
CA ALA A 81 5.81 -13.25 -6.52
C ALA A 81 4.44 -13.61 -5.94
N GLN A 82 3.37 -13.47 -6.71
CA GLN A 82 1.99 -13.79 -6.32
C GLN A 82 1.53 -15.14 -6.84
N SER A 83 2.42 -15.97 -7.37
CA SER A 83 2.09 -17.26 -7.98
C SER A 83 1.41 -18.23 -7.00
N ALA A 84 1.76 -18.17 -5.72
CA ALA A 84 1.17 -19.02 -4.69
C ALA A 84 -0.35 -18.79 -4.51
N LEU A 85 -0.84 -17.61 -4.82
CA LEU A 85 -2.25 -17.26 -4.72
C LEU A 85 -3.03 -17.60 -5.99
N PHE A 86 -2.32 -17.81 -7.10
CA PHE A 86 -2.91 -18.02 -8.41
C PHE A 86 -3.34 -19.47 -8.60
N ASN A 87 -4.60 -19.69 -8.95
CA ASN A 87 -5.15 -20.98 -9.29
C ASN A 87 -6.30 -20.81 -10.31
N PRO A 88 -6.73 -21.90 -10.98
CA PRO A 88 -7.79 -21.82 -11.99
C PRO A 88 -9.12 -21.24 -11.49
N THR A 89 -9.43 -21.43 -10.22
CA THR A 89 -10.65 -20.89 -9.61
C THR A 89 -10.62 -19.36 -9.56
N GLN A 90 -9.48 -18.78 -9.18
CA GLN A 90 -9.31 -17.34 -9.11
C GLN A 90 -9.30 -16.70 -10.51
N GLN A 91 -8.66 -17.35 -11.47
CA GLN A 91 -8.69 -16.92 -12.86
C GLN A 91 -10.13 -16.88 -13.40
N ARG A 92 -10.89 -17.92 -13.11
CA ARG A 92 -12.31 -17.98 -13.50
C ARG A 92 -13.14 -16.88 -12.86
N ARG A 93 -12.95 -16.62 -11.58
CA ARG A 93 -13.65 -15.54 -10.86
C ARG A 93 -13.34 -14.18 -11.45
N LEU A 94 -12.09 -13.92 -11.78
CA LEU A 94 -11.69 -12.68 -12.42
C LEU A 94 -12.29 -12.57 -13.83
N ASN A 95 -12.24 -13.65 -14.59
CA ASN A 95 -12.87 -13.70 -15.91
C ASN A 95 -14.38 -13.44 -15.85
N ASP A 96 -15.08 -14.05 -14.90
CA ASP A 96 -16.51 -13.85 -14.69
C ASP A 96 -16.83 -12.40 -14.30
N ALA A 97 -15.99 -11.79 -13.46
CA ALA A 97 -16.16 -10.39 -13.09
C ALA A 97 -16.02 -9.45 -14.29
N LEU A 98 -15.06 -9.72 -15.16
CA LEU A 98 -14.87 -8.97 -16.41
C LEU A 98 -16.07 -9.15 -17.36
N ASN A 99 -16.55 -10.38 -17.49
CA ASN A 99 -17.74 -10.69 -18.31
C ASN A 99 -18.97 -9.93 -17.81
N GLN A 100 -19.17 -9.94 -16.52
CA GLN A 100 -20.30 -9.25 -15.89
C GLN A 100 -20.20 -7.74 -16.08
N TYR A 101 -19.03 -7.18 -15.93
CA TYR A 101 -18.80 -5.74 -16.09
C TYR A 101 -19.04 -5.28 -17.53
N HIS A 102 -18.51 -6.01 -18.50
CA HIS A 102 -18.62 -5.67 -19.91
C HIS A 102 -19.93 -6.14 -20.58
N GLY A 103 -20.71 -7.00 -19.90
CA GLY A 103 -21.93 -7.54 -20.46
C GLY A 103 -21.72 -8.46 -21.65
N ARG A 104 -20.52 -9.05 -21.79
CA ARG A 104 -20.17 -9.98 -22.87
C ARG A 104 -19.19 -11.03 -22.36
N THR A 105 -19.06 -12.12 -23.10
CA THR A 105 -18.14 -13.21 -22.76
C THR A 105 -16.74 -12.87 -23.26
N LEU A 106 -15.82 -12.64 -22.33
CA LEU A 106 -14.40 -12.47 -22.59
C LEU A 106 -13.65 -13.73 -22.22
N GLN A 107 -12.53 -13.96 -22.86
CA GLN A 107 -11.59 -15.01 -22.51
C GLN A 107 -10.31 -14.39 -21.97
N LEU A 108 -10.07 -14.61 -20.68
CA LEU A 108 -8.92 -14.08 -19.97
C LEU A 108 -7.81 -15.13 -19.89
N ASP A 109 -6.65 -14.80 -20.41
CA ASP A 109 -5.42 -15.57 -20.23
C ASP A 109 -4.50 -14.81 -19.28
N ILE A 110 -3.99 -15.50 -18.26
CA ILE A 110 -3.05 -14.95 -17.29
C ILE A 110 -1.76 -15.74 -17.36
N VAL A 111 -0.66 -15.03 -17.60
CA VAL A 111 0.69 -15.61 -17.67
C VAL A 111 1.53 -15.06 -16.52
N LEU A 112 2.27 -15.96 -15.86
CA LEU A 112 3.20 -15.57 -14.80
C LEU A 112 4.44 -14.94 -15.43
N GLN A 113 4.45 -13.64 -15.47
CA GLN A 113 5.56 -12.84 -15.98
C GLN A 113 5.56 -11.50 -15.25
N LYS A 114 6.74 -11.04 -14.83
CA LYS A 114 6.86 -9.78 -14.12
C LYS A 114 6.34 -8.62 -14.97
N PRO A 115 5.37 -7.86 -14.46
CA PRO A 115 4.87 -6.69 -15.17
C PRO A 115 5.95 -5.63 -15.35
N GLU A 116 6.06 -5.08 -16.55
CA GLU A 116 7.01 -4.00 -16.86
C GLU A 116 6.48 -2.63 -16.43
N GLN A 117 5.17 -2.48 -16.43
CA GLN A 117 4.49 -1.25 -16.03
C GLN A 117 3.78 -1.41 -14.69
N GLU A 118 3.41 -0.28 -14.11
CA GLU A 118 2.78 -0.22 -12.79
C GLU A 118 1.49 -1.02 -12.73
N THR A 119 1.39 -1.92 -11.75
CA THR A 119 0.17 -2.65 -11.42
C THR A 119 -0.75 -1.82 -10.51
N PRO A 120 -2.04 -2.19 -10.36
CA PRO A 120 -2.92 -1.52 -9.40
C PRO A 120 -2.38 -1.48 -7.97
N ALA A 121 -1.72 -2.56 -7.51
CA ALA A 121 -1.10 -2.61 -6.19
C ALA A 121 0.04 -1.60 -6.05
N GLN A 122 0.90 -1.50 -7.05
CA GLN A 122 2.00 -0.53 -7.07
C GLN A 122 1.48 0.91 -7.16
N ALA A 123 0.45 1.15 -7.97
CA ALA A 123 -0.22 2.45 -8.06
C ALA A 123 -0.81 2.87 -6.71
N ALA A 124 -1.44 1.95 -5.99
CA ALA A 124 -1.99 2.22 -4.67
C ALA A 124 -0.90 2.57 -3.66
N GLN A 125 0.24 1.86 -3.69
CA GLN A 125 1.39 2.16 -2.83
C GLN A 125 1.98 3.54 -3.15
N ARG A 126 2.15 3.87 -4.42
CA ARG A 126 2.64 5.18 -4.85
C ARG A 126 1.72 6.30 -4.37
N ARG A 127 0.43 6.15 -4.51
CA ARG A 127 -0.56 7.14 -4.05
C ARG A 127 -0.53 7.32 -2.53
N ARG A 128 -0.34 6.24 -1.78
CA ARG A 128 -0.19 6.33 -0.32
C ARG A 128 1.08 7.07 0.07
N ALA A 129 2.21 6.75 -0.59
CA ALA A 129 3.48 7.43 -0.33
C ALA A 129 3.41 8.92 -0.67
N GLU A 130 2.76 9.30 -1.77
CA GLU A 130 2.55 10.69 -2.15
C GLU A 130 1.66 11.43 -1.15
N ARG A 131 0.57 10.81 -0.70
CA ARG A 131 -0.30 11.39 0.32
C ARG A 131 0.41 11.57 1.65
N GLN A 132 1.23 10.61 2.04
CA GLN A 132 2.02 10.69 3.27
C GLN A 132 3.04 11.82 3.17
N ARG A 133 3.77 11.95 2.06
CA ARG A 133 4.69 13.07 1.84
C ARG A 133 3.98 14.43 1.87
N ALA A 134 2.84 14.53 1.20
CA ALA A 134 2.05 15.75 1.20
C ALA A 134 1.58 16.13 2.60
N ALA A 135 1.15 15.15 3.39
CA ALA A 135 0.75 15.34 4.77
C ALA A 135 1.95 15.79 5.64
N GLU A 136 3.09 15.15 5.49
CA GLU A 136 4.32 15.52 6.21
C GLU A 136 4.79 16.93 5.83
N GLN A 137 4.78 17.27 4.55
CA GLN A 137 5.11 18.62 4.08
C GLN A 137 4.13 19.67 4.61
N SER A 138 2.85 19.35 4.65
CA SER A 138 1.83 20.24 5.21
C SER A 138 2.04 20.49 6.69
N ILE A 139 2.39 19.45 7.45
CA ILE A 139 2.72 19.56 8.88
C ILE A 139 4.00 20.37 9.06
N HIS A 140 5.05 20.11 8.29
CA HIS A 140 6.31 20.86 8.37
C HIS A 140 6.17 22.32 7.94
N ALA A 141 5.25 22.62 7.05
CA ALA A 141 4.96 23.98 6.61
C ALA A 141 4.08 24.76 7.59
N ASP A 142 3.42 24.10 8.54
CA ASP A 142 2.61 24.75 9.57
C ASP A 142 3.51 25.52 10.53
N PRO A 143 3.32 26.86 10.68
CA PRO A 143 4.15 27.66 11.57
C PRO A 143 4.10 27.22 13.04
N LEU A 144 2.96 26.72 13.49
CA LEU A 144 2.79 26.25 14.86
C LEU A 144 3.60 24.97 15.10
N VAL A 145 3.57 24.04 14.17
CA VAL A 145 4.33 22.80 14.24
C VAL A 145 5.83 23.09 14.17
N GLN A 146 6.27 23.98 13.28
CA GLN A 146 7.67 24.40 13.19
C GLN A 146 8.16 24.99 14.52
N GLN A 147 7.36 25.81 15.15
CA GLN A 147 7.67 26.37 16.45
C GLN A 147 7.81 25.30 17.54
N LEU A 148 6.90 24.34 17.57
CA LEU A 148 6.96 23.22 18.52
C LEU A 148 8.19 22.33 18.26
N MET A 149 8.52 22.06 17.01
CA MET A 149 9.69 21.27 16.65
C MET A 149 11.00 21.96 17.02
N GLN A 150 11.09 23.27 16.85
CA GLN A 150 12.25 24.05 17.27
C GLN A 150 12.44 24.03 18.78
N GLN A 151 11.38 24.17 19.55
CA GLN A 151 11.42 24.05 21.01
C GLN A 151 11.84 22.66 21.47
N PHE A 152 11.32 21.62 20.83
CA PHE A 152 11.68 20.23 21.13
C PHE A 152 13.11 19.89 20.77
N ALA A 153 13.60 20.35 19.64
CA ALA A 153 14.98 20.19 19.21
C ALA A 153 15.97 20.91 20.14
N ALA A 154 15.61 22.09 20.62
CA ALA A 154 16.41 22.82 21.58
C ALA A 154 16.54 22.07 22.91
N VAL A 155 15.48 21.46 23.40
CA VAL A 155 15.49 20.64 24.63
C VAL A 155 16.36 19.40 24.45
N ILE A 156 16.32 18.73 23.30
CA ILE A 156 17.15 17.55 23.00
C ILE A 156 18.62 17.92 22.86
N ARG A 157 18.95 19.06 22.23
CA ARG A 157 20.33 19.53 22.02
C ARG A 157 21.05 19.84 23.32
N GLU A 158 20.38 20.36 24.30
CA GLU A 158 20.96 20.64 25.59
C GLU A 158 21.23 19.38 26.43
N GLY A 159 20.78 18.20 25.95
CA GLY A 159 21.05 16.91 26.60
C GLY A 159 20.49 16.81 28.01
N THR A 160 19.76 17.80 28.42
CA THR A 160 19.16 17.91 29.75
C THR A 160 17.65 17.85 29.61
N ILE A 161 17.08 16.80 30.18
CA ILE A 161 15.66 16.75 30.45
C ILE A 161 15.41 17.60 31.68
N GLU A 162 15.91 18.81 31.70
CA GLU A 162 15.52 19.74 32.72
C GLU A 162 14.20 20.37 32.33
N PRO A 163 13.25 20.40 33.28
CA PRO A 163 12.00 21.07 33.02
C PRO A 163 12.27 22.49 32.55
N VAL A 164 11.59 22.90 31.51
CA VAL A 164 11.71 24.21 30.88
C VAL A 164 11.17 25.29 31.83
N GLU A 165 11.65 25.29 33.04
CA GLU A 165 11.35 26.35 34.01
C GLU A 165 12.14 27.60 33.75
N HIS A 166 13.01 27.55 32.76
CA HIS A 166 13.95 28.62 32.45
C HIS A 166 13.55 29.50 31.30
N SER A 167 12.34 29.37 30.83
CA SER A 167 11.75 30.31 29.90
C SER A 167 11.21 31.55 30.62
N GLU A 168 11.93 31.97 31.61
CA GLU A 168 11.56 33.26 32.23
C GLU A 168 11.94 34.41 31.34
N PRO A 169 11.07 35.40 31.29
CA PRO A 169 11.25 36.62 30.50
C PRO A 169 12.47 37.40 30.89
#